data_805e9ae507ad465f917158742e609a20
#
_entry.id   805e9ae507ad465f917158742e609a20
#
_cell.length_a   1.000
_cell.length_b   1.000
_cell.length_c   1.000
_cell.angle_alpha   90.00
_cell.angle_beta   90.00
_cell.angle_gamma   90.00
#
_symmetry.space_group_name_H-M   'P 1'
#
loop_
_entity.id
_entity.type
_entity.pdbx_description
1 polymer ?
#
loop_
_entity_poly.entity_id
_entity_poly.type
_entity_poly.pdbx_seq_one_letter_code
_entity_poly.pdbx_strand_id
1 'polypeptide(L)'
;MGSTPAGCAILIGKFLCRFVVRSRNMGSIIIPEGYTSRQNIMETEIAIKLIKDFFERELSKELNLTRISAPLFVKKTTGLNDNLNGVERPVAFEMKEAEGEVIEIVHSLAKWKRLALKRYGVNSGEGIYTDMNAIRRDEDLDNTHSIYVDQWDWERVIDREDRNIDFLKEIVNKIYSVFKKTEEMLAQKYENYTKFLPEKVTFITSQELENLYPEISSGERENRFAKEHGAIFIMQIGKMLESKERHDGRAPDYDDWELNGDLIMWNPVLDSALELSSMGIRVDSESLERQLKELNLEERKELEYHRMLLNNELPLTIGGGIGQSRICMFLLQRAHIGEVQASLWSDEIIAECEKNGINLL
;
A
#
# COMPACT_ATOMS: atom_id res chain seq x y z
N MET A 1 49.09 48.36 26.84
CA MET A 1 49.63 47.44 27.82
C MET A 1 48.39 46.77 28.42
N GLY A 2 47.99 45.72 28.14
CA GLY A 2 48.47 44.38 27.92
C GLY A 2 47.97 43.51 28.99
N SER A 3 47.40 42.54 28.92
CA SER A 3 47.39 41.21 29.53
C SER A 3 45.99 40.57 29.65
N THR A 4 45.84 39.60 28.82
CA THR A 4 44.84 38.51 28.87
C THR A 4 45.11 37.57 30.02
N PRO A 5 44.14 36.97 30.66
CA PRO A 5 44.34 35.70 31.34
C PRO A 5 43.67 34.54 30.59
N ALA A 6 44.37 33.44 30.72
CA ALA A 6 44.23 32.17 30.08
C ALA A 6 42.88 31.46 30.34
N GLY A 7 42.49 30.71 29.32
CA GLY A 7 41.29 29.91 29.30
C GLY A 7 41.36 28.61 30.08
N CYS A 8 40.19 28.20 30.53
CA CYS A 8 39.94 26.86 31.00
C CYS A 8 39.17 26.13 29.87
N ALA A 9 39.81 25.16 29.23
CA ALA A 9 39.22 24.34 28.21
C ALA A 9 38.40 23.22 28.88
N ILE A 10 37.07 23.28 28.75
CA ILE A 10 36.21 22.17 29.07
C ILE A 10 35.97 21.41 27.77
N LEU A 11 36.51 20.20 27.69
CA LEU A 11 36.18 19.22 26.65
C LEU A 11 34.71 18.80 26.81
N ILE A 12 33.84 19.30 25.94
CA ILE A 12 32.50 18.73 25.72
C ILE A 12 32.59 17.93 24.45
N GLY A 13 32.43 16.59 24.59
CA GLY A 13 32.39 15.66 23.46
C GLY A 13 31.30 16.03 22.47
N LYS A 14 31.70 16.35 21.25
CA LYS A 14 30.77 16.55 20.12
C LYS A 14 30.28 15.18 19.65
N PHE A 15 29.11 14.76 20.11
CA PHE A 15 28.29 13.86 19.34
C PHE A 15 27.77 14.66 18.12
N LEU A 16 28.44 14.50 17.00
CA LEU A 16 27.90 14.91 15.70
C LEU A 16 26.79 13.92 15.36
N CYS A 17 25.57 14.27 15.72
CA CYS A 17 24.39 13.73 15.07
C CYS A 17 24.48 14.19 13.60
N ARG A 18 24.97 13.35 12.70
CA ARG A 18 24.84 13.56 11.26
C ARG A 18 23.35 13.44 10.94
N PHE A 19 22.65 14.56 10.97
CA PHE A 19 21.46 14.69 10.16
C PHE A 19 21.92 14.52 8.70
N VAL A 20 21.69 13.33 8.15
CA VAL A 20 21.68 13.15 6.72
C VAL A 20 20.46 13.95 6.26
N VAL A 21 20.68 15.21 5.88
CA VAL A 21 19.76 15.93 5.03
C VAL A 21 19.78 15.13 3.73
N ARG A 22 18.83 14.20 3.56
CA ARG A 22 18.50 13.71 2.24
C ARG A 22 18.21 14.96 1.41
N SER A 23 19.07 15.25 0.46
CA SER A 23 18.73 16.17 -0.61
C SER A 23 17.40 15.65 -1.15
N ARG A 24 16.34 16.46 -1.01
CA ARG A 24 15.09 16.22 -1.73
C ARG A 24 15.45 16.30 -3.21
N ASN A 25 15.76 15.17 -3.81
CA ASN A 25 15.56 15.02 -5.22
C ASN A 25 14.05 15.13 -5.39
N MET A 26 13.57 16.28 -5.83
CA MET A 26 12.22 16.39 -6.38
C MET A 26 12.10 15.30 -7.43
N GLY A 27 11.14 14.37 -7.26
CA GLY A 27 11.04 13.17 -8.04
C GLY A 27 11.07 13.51 -9.53
N SER A 28 12.12 13.08 -10.21
CA SER A 28 12.14 13.18 -11.66
C SER A 28 11.17 12.13 -12.20
N ILE A 29 10.11 12.59 -12.87
CA ILE A 29 9.21 11.65 -13.57
C ILE A 29 9.98 10.96 -14.70
N ILE A 30 9.67 9.68 -14.88
CA ILE A 30 10.21 8.87 -15.99
C ILE A 30 9.33 9.13 -17.22
N ILE A 31 9.95 9.56 -18.30
CA ILE A 31 9.29 9.66 -19.61
C ILE A 31 9.81 8.51 -20.47
N PRO A 32 9.00 7.48 -20.74
CA PRO A 32 9.44 6.38 -21.58
C PRO A 32 9.67 6.86 -23.03
N GLU A 33 10.75 6.40 -23.64
CA GLU A 33 11.11 6.78 -25.01
C GLU A 33 9.99 6.41 -26.00
N GLY A 34 9.53 7.37 -26.78
CA GLY A 34 8.47 7.17 -27.78
C GLY A 34 7.07 6.93 -27.19
N TYR A 35 6.88 7.13 -25.87
CA TYR A 35 5.57 7.02 -25.26
C TYR A 35 4.64 8.14 -25.74
N THR A 36 3.40 7.76 -26.05
CA THR A 36 2.28 8.68 -26.26
C THR A 36 1.01 8.04 -25.72
N SER A 37 0.15 8.82 -25.08
CA SER A 37 -1.17 8.34 -24.63
C SER A 37 -1.98 7.82 -25.82
N ARG A 38 -2.33 6.53 -25.79
CA ARG A 38 -3.02 5.83 -26.90
C ARG A 38 -4.48 6.22 -27.08
N GLN A 39 -5.07 6.81 -26.05
CA GLN A 39 -6.49 7.19 -25.98
C GLN A 39 -6.59 8.65 -25.57
N ASN A 40 -7.62 9.34 -26.05
CA ASN A 40 -7.97 10.65 -25.52
C ASN A 40 -8.55 10.55 -24.10
N ILE A 41 -8.72 11.69 -23.43
CA ILE A 41 -9.19 11.77 -22.04
C ILE A 41 -10.55 11.04 -21.86
N MET A 42 -11.52 11.27 -22.73
CA MET A 42 -12.86 10.65 -22.61
C MET A 42 -12.82 9.13 -22.84
N GLU A 43 -12.03 8.67 -23.80
CA GLU A 43 -11.81 7.22 -23.99
C GLU A 43 -11.11 6.58 -22.79
N THR A 44 -10.19 7.29 -22.17
CA THR A 44 -9.52 6.84 -20.94
C THR A 44 -10.51 6.75 -19.77
N GLU A 45 -11.37 7.75 -19.56
CA GLU A 45 -12.40 7.74 -18.52
C GLU A 45 -13.39 6.57 -18.70
N ILE A 46 -13.79 6.29 -19.94
CA ILE A 46 -14.64 5.13 -20.26
C ILE A 46 -13.92 3.82 -19.93
N ALA A 47 -12.63 3.72 -20.24
CA ALA A 47 -11.82 2.53 -19.94
C ALA A 47 -11.60 2.35 -18.42
N ILE A 48 -11.37 3.43 -17.68
CA ILE A 48 -11.27 3.41 -16.20
C ILE A 48 -12.56 2.83 -15.61
N LYS A 49 -13.71 3.36 -16.02
CA LYS A 49 -15.02 2.88 -15.53
C LYS A 49 -15.23 1.40 -15.85
N LEU A 50 -14.90 0.98 -17.07
CA LEU A 50 -15.01 -0.41 -17.49
C LEU A 50 -14.14 -1.36 -16.64
N ILE A 51 -12.88 -0.98 -16.39
CA ILE A 51 -11.95 -1.77 -15.58
C ILE A 51 -12.46 -1.84 -14.13
N LYS A 52 -12.81 -0.69 -13.54
CA LYS A 52 -13.25 -0.65 -12.14
C LYS A 52 -14.51 -1.49 -11.92
N ASP A 53 -15.54 -1.36 -12.76
CA ASP A 53 -16.77 -2.14 -12.63
C ASP A 53 -16.56 -3.65 -12.81
N PHE A 54 -15.69 -4.03 -13.75
CA PHE A 54 -15.42 -5.43 -14.00
C PHE A 54 -14.61 -6.04 -12.86
N PHE A 55 -13.52 -5.37 -12.46
CA PHE A 55 -12.60 -5.86 -11.43
C PHE A 55 -13.31 -6.04 -10.08
N GLU A 56 -14.02 -5.01 -9.60
CA GLU A 56 -14.72 -5.07 -8.31
C GLU A 56 -15.78 -6.19 -8.26
N ARG A 57 -16.52 -6.37 -9.35
CA ARG A 57 -17.53 -7.44 -9.46
C ARG A 57 -16.90 -8.82 -9.41
N GLU A 58 -15.83 -9.06 -10.16
CA GLU A 58 -15.13 -10.34 -10.14
C GLU A 58 -14.40 -10.57 -8.81
N LEU A 59 -13.79 -9.53 -8.21
CA LEU A 59 -13.17 -9.61 -6.89
C LEU A 59 -14.18 -9.98 -5.80
N SER A 60 -15.32 -9.31 -5.76
CA SER A 60 -16.36 -9.58 -4.77
C SER A 60 -16.90 -11.00 -4.88
N LYS A 61 -17.06 -11.49 -6.11
CA LYS A 61 -17.49 -12.87 -6.38
C LYS A 61 -16.42 -13.90 -5.97
N GLU A 62 -15.16 -13.66 -6.32
CA GLU A 62 -14.04 -14.60 -6.08
C GLU A 62 -13.74 -14.77 -4.59
N LEU A 63 -13.86 -13.68 -3.82
CA LEU A 63 -13.56 -13.67 -2.39
C LEU A 63 -14.80 -13.72 -1.49
N ASN A 64 -16.02 -13.80 -2.06
CA ASN A 64 -17.29 -13.75 -1.33
C ASN A 64 -17.45 -12.49 -0.47
N LEU A 65 -17.33 -11.33 -1.12
CA LEU A 65 -17.35 -10.02 -0.45
C LEU A 65 -18.64 -9.26 -0.74
N THR A 66 -19.17 -8.59 0.27
CA THR A 66 -20.28 -7.63 0.16
C THR A 66 -19.74 -6.20 0.18
N ARG A 67 -20.15 -5.36 -0.78
CA ARG A 67 -19.80 -3.94 -0.77
C ARG A 67 -20.52 -3.22 0.37
N ILE A 68 -19.77 -2.43 1.14
CA ILE A 68 -20.31 -1.59 2.22
C ILE A 68 -19.83 -0.14 2.09
N SER A 69 -20.49 0.75 2.81
CA SER A 69 -20.00 2.13 3.02
C SER A 69 -19.00 2.16 4.16
N ALA A 70 -17.95 2.95 4.00
CA ALA A 70 -16.92 3.16 5.02
C ALA A 70 -16.71 4.66 5.29
N PRO A 71 -16.18 5.05 6.46
CA PRO A 71 -15.88 6.44 6.75
C PRO A 71 -14.65 6.93 5.99
N LEU A 72 -14.66 8.19 5.57
CA LEU A 72 -13.49 8.90 5.07
C LEU A 72 -12.53 9.31 6.19
N PHE A 73 -13.03 9.43 7.41
CA PHE A 73 -12.30 9.93 8.56
C PHE A 73 -12.74 9.24 9.85
N VAL A 74 -11.83 9.22 10.82
CA VAL A 74 -12.04 8.58 12.14
C VAL A 74 -11.53 9.50 13.25
N LYS A 75 -11.99 9.29 14.48
CA LYS A 75 -11.40 9.95 15.66
C LYS A 75 -10.02 9.37 15.94
N LYS A 76 -9.02 10.21 16.18
CA LYS A 76 -7.65 9.79 16.53
C LYS A 76 -7.63 8.84 17.74
N THR A 77 -8.44 9.15 18.75
CA THR A 77 -8.51 8.40 20.02
C THR A 77 -8.97 6.94 19.86
N THR A 78 -9.61 6.58 18.74
CA THR A 78 -10.03 5.19 18.47
C THR A 78 -8.89 4.24 18.12
N GLY A 79 -7.74 4.76 17.65
CA GLY A 79 -6.64 3.95 17.13
C GLY A 79 -6.93 3.25 15.80
N LEU A 80 -8.02 3.62 15.12
CA LEU A 80 -8.45 2.96 13.88
C LEU A 80 -7.68 3.43 12.63
N ASN A 81 -7.10 4.64 12.68
CA ASN A 81 -6.29 5.10 11.55
C ASN A 81 -4.98 4.32 11.45
N ASP A 82 -4.47 4.23 10.25
CA ASP A 82 -3.17 3.63 9.97
C ASP A 82 -2.06 4.69 10.06
N ASN A 83 -0.97 4.34 10.69
CA ASN A 83 0.21 5.21 10.74
C ASN A 83 1.24 4.86 9.64
N LEU A 84 0.88 4.01 8.69
CA LEU A 84 1.74 3.53 7.61
C LEU A 84 3.10 3.05 8.17
N ASN A 85 4.19 3.71 7.78
CA ASN A 85 5.54 3.41 8.31
C ASN A 85 5.82 4.08 9.66
N GLY A 86 4.84 4.83 10.21
CA GLY A 86 4.95 5.48 11.52
C GLY A 86 5.49 6.91 11.51
N VAL A 87 5.80 7.45 10.34
CA VAL A 87 6.35 8.80 10.15
C VAL A 87 5.39 9.74 9.41
N GLU A 88 4.44 9.18 8.68
CA GLU A 88 3.46 9.92 7.87
C GLU A 88 2.42 10.60 8.77
N ARG A 89 2.13 11.85 8.45
CA ARG A 89 1.17 12.66 9.20
C ARG A 89 -0.20 12.61 8.53
N PRO A 90 -1.28 12.23 9.24
CA PRO A 90 -2.62 12.32 8.68
C PRO A 90 -3.04 13.78 8.44
N VAL A 91 -3.95 13.99 7.50
CA VAL A 91 -4.71 15.24 7.42
C VAL A 91 -5.71 15.23 8.58
N ALA A 92 -5.61 16.20 9.46
CA ALA A 92 -6.44 16.29 10.65
C ALA A 92 -7.21 17.60 10.68
N PHE A 93 -8.41 17.56 11.29
CA PHE A 93 -9.29 18.72 11.48
C PHE A 93 -10.11 18.56 12.75
N GLU A 94 -10.74 19.66 13.19
CA GLU A 94 -11.66 19.71 14.31
C GLU A 94 -13.11 19.68 13.80
N MET A 95 -14.00 19.09 14.58
CA MET A 95 -15.44 19.05 14.29
C MET A 95 -16.21 19.80 15.37
N LYS A 96 -17.10 20.71 14.97
CA LYS A 96 -17.85 21.56 15.89
C LYS A 96 -18.61 20.79 16.98
N GLU A 97 -19.22 19.67 16.61
CA GLU A 97 -20.01 18.82 17.51
C GLU A 97 -19.16 17.84 18.35
N ALA A 98 -17.83 17.87 18.20
CA ALA A 98 -16.89 17.02 18.94
C ALA A 98 -15.72 17.87 19.45
N GLU A 99 -16.02 18.84 20.29
CA GLU A 99 -15.04 19.78 20.83
C GLU A 99 -13.90 19.06 21.56
N GLY A 100 -12.66 19.40 21.19
CA GLY A 100 -11.44 18.78 21.73
C GLY A 100 -11.06 17.45 21.10
N GLU A 101 -11.86 16.89 20.18
CA GLU A 101 -11.54 15.67 19.46
C GLU A 101 -10.79 15.99 18.14
N VAL A 102 -9.70 15.29 17.91
CA VAL A 102 -8.98 15.34 16.63
C VAL A 102 -9.56 14.29 15.70
N ILE A 103 -10.02 14.72 14.53
CA ILE A 103 -10.54 13.88 13.45
C ILE A 103 -9.47 13.77 12.39
N GLU A 104 -9.18 12.57 11.93
CA GLU A 104 -8.16 12.29 10.94
C GLU A 104 -8.78 11.65 9.70
N ILE A 105 -8.42 12.15 8.50
CA ILE A 105 -8.70 11.45 7.25
C ILE A 105 -7.87 10.16 7.25
N VAL A 106 -8.49 9.06 6.85
CA VAL A 106 -7.84 7.74 6.91
C VAL A 106 -6.67 7.64 5.94
N HIS A 107 -5.63 6.91 6.35
CA HIS A 107 -4.57 6.43 5.46
C HIS A 107 -4.87 5.03 4.91
N SER A 108 -5.56 4.21 5.70
CA SER A 108 -6.16 2.93 5.31
C SER A 108 -7.34 2.59 6.21
N LEU A 109 -8.14 1.61 5.81
CA LEU A 109 -9.27 1.10 6.60
C LEU A 109 -9.01 -0.28 7.20
N ALA A 110 -7.76 -0.75 7.24
CA ALA A 110 -7.42 -2.10 7.67
C ALA A 110 -8.03 -2.46 9.03
N LYS A 111 -7.84 -1.61 10.04
CA LYS A 111 -8.39 -1.82 11.40
C LYS A 111 -9.91 -1.60 11.46
N TRP A 112 -10.40 -0.57 10.76
CA TRP A 112 -11.83 -0.27 10.75
C TRP A 112 -12.66 -1.40 10.12
N LYS A 113 -12.20 -2.00 9.03
CA LYS A 113 -12.91 -3.11 8.36
C LYS A 113 -13.11 -4.30 9.29
N ARG A 114 -12.08 -4.66 10.05
CA ARG A 114 -12.17 -5.75 11.03
C ARG A 114 -13.20 -5.48 12.12
N LEU A 115 -13.26 -4.22 12.60
CA LEU A 115 -14.30 -3.80 13.54
C LEU A 115 -15.69 -3.84 12.90
N ALA A 116 -15.82 -3.43 11.62
CA ALA A 116 -17.07 -3.49 10.88
C ALA A 116 -17.57 -4.93 10.70
N LEU A 117 -16.70 -5.89 10.40
CA LEU A 117 -17.06 -7.31 10.33
C LEU A 117 -17.69 -7.83 11.63
N LYS A 118 -17.10 -7.50 12.80
CA LYS A 118 -17.70 -7.80 14.11
C LYS A 118 -19.08 -7.16 14.25
N ARG A 119 -19.16 -5.86 13.98
CA ARG A 119 -20.40 -5.08 14.14
C ARG A 119 -21.54 -5.59 13.26
N TYR A 120 -21.23 -6.04 12.06
CA TYR A 120 -22.23 -6.51 11.08
C TYR A 120 -22.54 -8.01 11.22
N GLY A 121 -21.83 -8.72 12.08
CA GLY A 121 -22.04 -10.16 12.34
C GLY A 121 -21.75 -11.02 11.10
N VAL A 122 -20.68 -10.71 10.37
CA VAL A 122 -20.28 -11.44 9.17
C VAL A 122 -19.70 -12.79 9.55
N ASN A 123 -20.11 -13.85 8.82
CA ASN A 123 -19.72 -15.23 9.12
C ASN A 123 -18.33 -15.57 8.53
N SER A 124 -17.74 -16.68 9.03
CA SER A 124 -16.53 -17.24 8.43
C SER A 124 -16.73 -17.57 6.95
N GLY A 125 -15.72 -17.25 6.14
CA GLY A 125 -15.77 -17.42 4.69
C GLY A 125 -16.47 -16.30 3.93
N GLU A 126 -17.09 -15.33 4.61
CA GLU A 126 -17.69 -14.12 4.04
C GLU A 126 -16.85 -12.89 4.37
N GLY A 127 -17.02 -11.81 3.61
CA GLY A 127 -16.27 -10.59 3.83
C GLY A 127 -16.96 -9.33 3.31
N ILE A 128 -16.24 -8.23 3.44
CA ILE A 128 -16.69 -6.91 3.01
C ILE A 128 -15.62 -6.26 2.14
N TYR A 129 -16.01 -5.34 1.27
CA TYR A 129 -15.11 -4.39 0.63
C TYR A 129 -15.75 -3.01 0.52
N THR A 130 -14.93 -2.02 0.32
CA THR A 130 -15.36 -0.63 0.13
C THR A 130 -14.44 0.09 -0.85
N ASP A 131 -14.98 1.14 -1.47
CA ASP A 131 -14.17 2.12 -2.20
C ASP A 131 -13.58 3.08 -1.16
N MET A 132 -12.32 2.83 -0.78
CA MET A 132 -11.60 3.70 0.15
C MET A 132 -10.96 4.85 -0.61
N ASN A 133 -11.08 6.05 -0.05
CA ASN A 133 -10.35 7.23 -0.47
C ASN A 133 -9.49 7.71 0.70
N ALA A 134 -8.22 7.98 0.45
CA ALA A 134 -7.27 8.43 1.45
C ALA A 134 -6.45 9.62 0.95
N ILE A 135 -5.90 10.40 1.87
CA ILE A 135 -4.97 11.49 1.55
C ILE A 135 -3.67 11.23 2.30
N ARG A 136 -2.61 10.99 1.55
CA ARG A 136 -1.25 10.83 2.06
C ARG A 136 -0.47 12.11 1.79
N ARG A 137 -0.63 13.08 2.68
CA ARG A 137 -0.11 14.45 2.52
C ARG A 137 1.41 14.56 2.43
N ASP A 138 2.14 13.58 2.91
CA ASP A 138 3.60 13.54 2.93
C ASP A 138 4.18 12.64 1.81
N GLU A 139 3.34 12.21 0.84
CA GLU A 139 3.76 11.37 -0.27
C GLU A 139 4.67 12.13 -1.24
N ASP A 140 5.75 11.50 -1.67
CA ASP A 140 6.60 11.99 -2.74
C ASP A 140 5.95 11.67 -4.09
N LEU A 141 5.65 12.71 -4.88
CA LEU A 141 4.96 12.55 -6.17
C LEU A 141 5.92 12.05 -7.25
N ASP A 142 5.51 11.00 -7.95
CA ASP A 142 6.21 10.44 -9.09
C ASP A 142 5.22 9.84 -10.11
N ASN A 143 5.69 9.00 -11.03
CA ASN A 143 4.84 8.35 -12.03
C ASN A 143 3.74 7.46 -11.43
N THR A 144 3.94 6.93 -10.22
CA THR A 144 3.10 5.89 -9.60
C THR A 144 2.49 6.31 -8.27
N HIS A 145 2.93 7.45 -7.71
CA HIS A 145 2.50 7.97 -6.42
C HIS A 145 1.77 9.30 -6.53
N SER A 146 0.64 9.41 -5.83
CA SER A 146 -0.20 10.59 -5.71
C SER A 146 -0.55 10.81 -4.24
N ILE A 147 -0.79 12.07 -3.84
CA ILE A 147 -1.35 12.37 -2.51
C ILE A 147 -2.76 11.80 -2.31
N TYR A 148 -3.49 11.56 -3.39
CA TYR A 148 -4.80 10.92 -3.37
C TYR A 148 -4.65 9.43 -3.65
N VAL A 149 -5.17 8.60 -2.75
CA VAL A 149 -5.13 7.13 -2.86
C VAL A 149 -6.55 6.59 -2.89
N ASP A 150 -6.84 5.79 -3.92
CA ASP A 150 -8.09 5.07 -4.08
C ASP A 150 -7.84 3.56 -4.10
N GLN A 151 -8.55 2.81 -3.24
CA GLN A 151 -8.39 1.36 -3.13
C GLN A 151 -9.74 0.67 -3.05
N TRP A 152 -9.82 -0.56 -3.60
CA TRP A 152 -10.76 -1.54 -3.08
C TRP A 152 -10.13 -2.11 -1.81
N ASP A 153 -10.65 -1.67 -0.70
CA ASP A 153 -10.17 -2.07 0.62
C ASP A 153 -11.09 -3.18 1.13
N TRP A 154 -10.56 -4.39 1.24
CA TRP A 154 -11.34 -5.61 1.51
C TRP A 154 -10.88 -6.32 2.78
N GLU A 155 -11.80 -7.09 3.39
CA GLU A 155 -11.54 -7.88 4.60
C GLU A 155 -12.50 -9.06 4.65
N ARG A 156 -11.99 -10.28 4.95
CA ARG A 156 -12.76 -11.52 5.02
C ARG A 156 -12.52 -12.23 6.34
N VAL A 157 -13.60 -12.73 6.96
CA VAL A 157 -13.52 -13.55 8.17
C VAL A 157 -12.97 -14.92 7.81
N ILE A 158 -12.05 -15.42 8.63
CA ILE A 158 -11.40 -16.72 8.46
C ILE A 158 -11.46 -17.53 9.76
N ASP A 159 -11.28 -18.83 9.65
CA ASP A 159 -11.13 -19.70 10.79
C ASP A 159 -9.66 -19.77 11.27
N ARG A 160 -9.42 -20.32 12.45
CA ARG A 160 -8.06 -20.40 13.00
C ARG A 160 -7.15 -21.30 12.17
N GLU A 161 -7.70 -22.32 11.55
CA GLU A 161 -7.02 -23.26 10.67
C GLU A 161 -6.50 -22.60 9.38
N ASP A 162 -7.14 -21.49 8.96
CA ASP A 162 -6.77 -20.72 7.78
C ASP A 162 -5.56 -19.79 8.02
N ARG A 163 -5.12 -19.63 9.29
CA ARG A 163 -3.95 -18.79 9.62
C ARG A 163 -2.63 -19.48 9.25
N ASN A 164 -2.39 -19.60 7.96
CA ASN A 164 -1.17 -20.21 7.41
C ASN A 164 -0.80 -19.65 6.03
N ILE A 165 0.43 -19.90 5.60
CA ILE A 165 0.99 -19.42 4.33
C ILE A 165 0.26 -20.01 3.11
N ASP A 166 -0.21 -21.23 3.18
CA ASP A 166 -0.86 -21.88 2.03
C ASP A 166 -2.23 -21.22 1.76
N PHE A 167 -2.98 -20.89 2.81
CA PHE A 167 -4.20 -20.12 2.68
C PHE A 167 -3.94 -18.70 2.13
N LEU A 168 -2.90 -18.01 2.61
CA LEU A 168 -2.50 -16.72 2.04
C LEU A 168 -2.23 -16.84 0.54
N LYS A 169 -1.45 -17.84 0.12
CA LYS A 169 -1.16 -18.09 -1.31
C LYS A 169 -2.41 -18.41 -2.12
N GLU A 170 -3.37 -19.14 -1.54
CA GLU A 170 -4.66 -19.42 -2.19
C GLU A 170 -5.41 -18.11 -2.48
N ILE A 171 -5.51 -17.21 -1.50
CA ILE A 171 -6.18 -15.91 -1.67
C ILE A 171 -5.47 -15.04 -2.70
N VAL A 172 -4.15 -14.99 -2.68
CA VAL A 172 -3.35 -14.28 -3.69
C VAL A 172 -3.64 -14.80 -5.10
N ASN A 173 -3.67 -16.12 -5.29
CA ASN A 173 -3.99 -16.73 -6.57
C ASN A 173 -5.42 -16.40 -7.03
N LYS A 174 -6.40 -16.35 -6.13
CA LYS A 174 -7.77 -15.91 -6.42
C LYS A 174 -7.79 -14.45 -6.90
N ILE A 175 -7.10 -13.54 -6.21
CA ILE A 175 -6.98 -12.15 -6.64
C ILE A 175 -6.27 -12.05 -8.00
N TYR A 176 -5.18 -12.79 -8.19
CA TYR A 176 -4.48 -12.81 -9.48
C TYR A 176 -5.37 -13.31 -10.62
N SER A 177 -6.25 -14.28 -10.37
CA SER A 177 -7.23 -14.72 -11.36
C SER A 177 -8.15 -13.59 -11.82
N VAL A 178 -8.48 -12.63 -10.94
CA VAL A 178 -9.28 -11.46 -11.29
C VAL A 178 -8.51 -10.53 -12.23
N PHE A 179 -7.20 -10.34 -12.02
CA PHE A 179 -6.34 -9.62 -12.97
C PHE A 179 -6.35 -10.28 -14.36
N LYS A 180 -6.18 -11.59 -14.41
CA LYS A 180 -6.21 -12.35 -15.69
C LYS A 180 -7.55 -12.23 -16.41
N LYS A 181 -8.66 -12.32 -15.68
CA LYS A 181 -10.02 -12.11 -16.23
C LYS A 181 -10.22 -10.69 -16.76
N THR A 182 -9.68 -9.68 -16.04
CA THR A 182 -9.77 -8.28 -16.46
C THR A 182 -8.93 -8.01 -17.71
N GLU A 183 -7.72 -8.57 -17.78
CA GLU A 183 -6.89 -8.52 -18.98
C GLU A 183 -7.58 -9.16 -20.19
N GLU A 184 -8.22 -10.31 -19.99
CA GLU A 184 -8.99 -11.00 -21.03
C GLU A 184 -10.16 -10.15 -21.53
N MET A 185 -10.91 -9.52 -20.61
CA MET A 185 -12.00 -8.61 -20.95
C MET A 185 -11.50 -7.41 -21.79
N LEU A 186 -10.34 -6.84 -21.44
CA LEU A 186 -9.73 -5.75 -22.21
C LEU A 186 -9.29 -6.20 -23.61
N ALA A 187 -8.70 -7.39 -23.73
CA ALA A 187 -8.30 -7.97 -25.02
C ALA A 187 -9.49 -8.23 -25.94
N GLN A 188 -10.65 -8.60 -25.38
CA GLN A 188 -11.89 -8.74 -26.14
C GLN A 188 -12.54 -7.39 -26.52
N LYS A 189 -12.34 -6.36 -25.69
CA LYS A 189 -12.94 -5.04 -25.90
C LYS A 189 -12.16 -4.16 -26.86
N TYR A 190 -10.82 -4.23 -26.81
CA TYR A 190 -9.92 -3.37 -27.58
C TYR A 190 -9.07 -4.20 -28.54
N GLU A 191 -9.32 -4.04 -29.85
CA GLU A 191 -8.72 -4.85 -30.91
C GLU A 191 -7.18 -4.87 -30.90
N ASN A 192 -6.54 -3.77 -30.46
CA ASN A 192 -5.08 -3.64 -30.39
C ASN A 192 -4.50 -3.92 -29.01
N TYR A 193 -5.28 -4.45 -28.08
CA TYR A 193 -4.79 -4.80 -26.74
C TYR A 193 -4.03 -6.11 -26.77
N THR A 194 -2.78 -6.06 -26.34
CA THR A 194 -1.92 -7.26 -26.22
C THR A 194 -1.82 -7.68 -24.77
N LYS A 195 -2.17 -8.94 -24.48
CA LYS A 195 -2.02 -9.52 -23.14
C LYS A 195 -0.54 -9.66 -22.78
N PHE A 196 -0.19 -9.35 -21.54
CA PHE A 196 1.19 -9.35 -21.06
C PHE A 196 1.36 -9.96 -19.65
N LEU A 197 0.26 -10.28 -18.95
CA LEU A 197 0.32 -10.92 -17.64
C LEU A 197 0.81 -12.37 -17.75
N PRO A 198 1.78 -12.81 -16.91
CA PRO A 198 2.23 -14.20 -16.87
C PRO A 198 1.11 -15.15 -16.42
N GLU A 199 1.31 -16.44 -16.62
CA GLU A 199 0.29 -17.44 -16.27
C GLU A 199 0.07 -17.60 -14.76
N LYS A 200 1.07 -17.31 -13.94
CA LYS A 200 1.03 -17.49 -12.49
C LYS A 200 1.86 -16.45 -11.75
N VAL A 201 1.56 -16.27 -10.48
CA VAL A 201 2.37 -15.50 -9.54
C VAL A 201 3.53 -16.36 -9.04
N THR A 202 4.72 -15.78 -8.93
CA THR A 202 5.88 -16.40 -8.28
C THR A 202 5.95 -15.90 -6.83
N PHE A 203 5.97 -16.83 -5.89
CA PHE A 203 6.04 -16.53 -4.45
C PHE A 203 7.48 -16.59 -3.96
N ILE A 204 7.86 -15.63 -3.12
CA ILE A 204 9.18 -15.56 -2.48
C ILE A 204 9.02 -14.85 -1.12
N THR A 205 9.82 -15.22 -0.14
CA THR A 205 9.90 -14.45 1.11
C THR A 205 10.89 -13.29 0.98
N SER A 206 10.72 -12.25 1.78
CA SER A 206 11.65 -11.12 1.84
C SER A 206 13.07 -11.57 2.17
N GLN A 207 13.26 -12.60 3.01
CA GLN A 207 14.56 -13.16 3.33
C GLN A 207 15.17 -13.95 2.16
N GLU A 208 14.39 -14.79 1.46
CA GLU A 208 14.87 -15.49 0.27
C GLU A 208 15.28 -14.49 -0.82
N LEU A 209 14.54 -13.40 -0.99
CA LEU A 209 14.87 -12.34 -1.94
C LEU A 209 16.16 -11.61 -1.56
N GLU A 210 16.40 -11.34 -0.28
CA GLU A 210 17.68 -10.84 0.21
C GLU A 210 18.83 -11.80 -0.08
N ASN A 211 18.64 -13.09 0.18
CA ASN A 211 19.67 -14.12 -0.05
C ASN A 211 20.04 -14.26 -1.53
N LEU A 212 19.06 -14.04 -2.44
CA LEU A 212 19.33 -14.03 -3.88
C LEU A 212 20.13 -12.80 -4.33
N TYR A 213 19.91 -11.65 -3.71
CA TYR A 213 20.52 -10.38 -4.10
C TYR A 213 20.99 -9.57 -2.88
N PRO A 214 22.00 -10.04 -2.14
CA PRO A 214 22.38 -9.45 -0.86
C PRO A 214 22.97 -8.03 -0.97
N GLU A 215 23.58 -7.70 -2.12
CA GLU A 215 24.35 -6.47 -2.31
C GLU A 215 23.54 -5.26 -2.80
N ILE A 216 22.25 -5.42 -3.06
CA ILE A 216 21.41 -4.36 -3.61
C ILE A 216 20.24 -4.05 -2.69
N SER A 217 19.64 -2.86 -2.85
CA SER A 217 18.50 -2.38 -2.05
C SER A 217 17.25 -3.24 -2.25
N SER A 218 16.31 -3.17 -1.30
CA SER A 218 15.03 -3.89 -1.39
C SER A 218 14.27 -3.56 -2.69
N GLY A 219 14.14 -2.29 -3.05
CA GLY A 219 13.48 -1.87 -4.29
C GLY A 219 14.20 -2.37 -5.57
N GLU A 220 15.53 -2.45 -5.56
CA GLU A 220 16.29 -3.06 -6.67
C GLU A 220 16.10 -4.58 -6.74
N ARG A 221 15.98 -5.25 -5.60
CA ARG A 221 15.62 -6.68 -5.50
C ARG A 221 14.25 -6.93 -6.12
N GLU A 222 13.26 -6.11 -5.77
CA GLU A 222 11.91 -6.16 -6.33
C GLU A 222 11.93 -5.98 -7.84
N ASN A 223 12.58 -4.92 -8.32
CA ASN A 223 12.70 -4.63 -9.75
C ASN A 223 13.31 -5.80 -10.52
N ARG A 224 14.40 -6.37 -9.99
CA ARG A 224 15.10 -7.46 -10.65
C ARG A 224 14.27 -8.72 -10.71
N PHE A 225 13.66 -9.11 -9.59
CA PHE A 225 12.87 -10.34 -9.49
C PHE A 225 11.53 -10.20 -10.23
N ALA A 226 10.86 -9.03 -10.17
CA ALA A 226 9.65 -8.78 -10.94
C ALA A 226 9.92 -8.76 -12.45
N LYS A 227 11.06 -8.21 -12.89
CA LYS A 227 11.46 -8.22 -14.31
C LYS A 227 11.62 -9.65 -14.86
N GLU A 228 12.15 -10.56 -14.05
CA GLU A 228 12.36 -11.97 -14.43
C GLU A 228 11.07 -12.78 -14.48
N HIS A 229 10.15 -12.52 -13.53
CA HIS A 229 8.96 -13.35 -13.32
C HIS A 229 7.64 -12.73 -13.79
N GLY A 230 7.60 -11.44 -14.05
CA GLY A 230 6.43 -10.67 -14.49
C GLY A 230 5.38 -10.38 -13.41
N ALA A 231 5.06 -11.34 -12.54
CA ALA A 231 4.17 -11.19 -11.38
C ALA A 231 4.75 -11.96 -10.18
N ILE A 232 4.93 -11.26 -9.07
CA ILE A 232 5.54 -11.82 -7.85
C ILE A 232 4.68 -11.48 -6.63
N PHE A 233 4.76 -12.32 -5.60
CA PHE A 233 4.24 -12.02 -4.28
C PHE A 233 5.36 -12.17 -3.25
N ILE A 234 5.80 -11.05 -2.69
CA ILE A 234 6.86 -11.02 -1.68
C ILE A 234 6.20 -11.17 -0.31
N MET A 235 6.51 -12.26 0.37
CA MET A 235 5.93 -12.61 1.67
C MET A 235 6.80 -12.16 2.84
N GLN A 236 6.19 -12.06 4.03
CA GLN A 236 6.85 -11.82 5.31
C GLN A 236 7.54 -10.44 5.38
N ILE A 237 6.83 -9.42 4.97
CA ILE A 237 7.27 -8.02 5.04
C ILE A 237 7.02 -7.48 6.46
N GLY A 238 7.94 -6.63 6.94
CA GLY A 238 7.90 -6.02 8.27
C GLY A 238 8.87 -6.67 9.27
N LYS A 239 9.30 -7.91 9.02
CA LYS A 239 10.29 -8.62 9.85
C LYS A 239 11.70 -8.04 9.66
N MET A 240 12.51 -8.18 10.70
CA MET A 240 13.95 -7.95 10.61
C MET A 240 14.60 -9.09 9.82
N LEU A 241 15.36 -8.75 8.78
CA LEU A 241 16.11 -9.71 7.96
C LEU A 241 17.46 -10.06 8.62
N GLU A 242 18.19 -11.03 8.06
CA GLU A 242 19.50 -11.45 8.54
C GLU A 242 20.54 -10.33 8.47
N SER A 243 20.42 -9.42 7.50
CA SER A 243 21.21 -8.18 7.39
C SER A 243 21.02 -7.19 8.52
N LYS A 244 20.02 -7.37 9.40
CA LYS A 244 19.56 -6.41 10.41
C LYS A 244 18.80 -5.19 9.84
N GLU A 245 18.35 -5.28 8.61
CA GLU A 245 17.48 -4.32 7.96
C GLU A 245 16.10 -4.95 7.74
N ARG A 246 15.08 -4.15 7.44
CA ARG A 246 13.77 -4.64 7.00
C ARG A 246 13.70 -4.51 5.49
N HIS A 247 12.97 -5.43 4.85
CA HIS A 247 12.69 -5.32 3.42
C HIS A 247 11.95 -4.02 3.13
N ASP A 248 10.86 -3.80 3.88
CA ASP A 248 10.09 -2.57 3.89
C ASP A 248 9.44 -2.37 5.27
N GLY A 249 8.95 -1.14 5.54
CA GLY A 249 8.18 -0.80 6.72
C GLY A 249 6.79 -1.45 6.69
N ARG A 250 6.31 -1.89 7.86
CA ARG A 250 4.94 -2.38 8.01
C ARG A 250 4.45 -2.06 9.42
N ALA A 251 3.28 -1.40 9.52
CA ALA A 251 2.66 -1.16 10.82
C ALA A 251 2.45 -2.47 11.59
N PRO A 252 2.62 -2.47 12.94
CA PRO A 252 2.60 -3.69 13.73
C PRO A 252 1.20 -4.18 14.08
N ASP A 253 0.15 -3.41 13.77
CA ASP A 253 -1.15 -3.53 14.41
C ASP A 253 -2.30 -3.92 13.46
N TYR A 254 -1.98 -4.36 12.24
CA TYR A 254 -2.99 -4.96 11.36
C TYR A 254 -2.53 -6.25 10.67
N ASP A 255 -1.39 -6.31 9.97
CA ASP A 255 -0.90 -7.55 9.34
C ASP A 255 0.04 -8.34 10.26
N ASP A 256 -0.13 -9.66 10.32
CA ASP A 256 0.88 -10.54 10.89
C ASP A 256 2.06 -10.63 9.92
N TRP A 257 3.23 -10.19 10.34
CA TRP A 257 4.44 -10.14 9.50
C TRP A 257 4.94 -11.51 9.04
N GLU A 258 4.46 -12.60 9.65
CA GLU A 258 4.70 -13.96 9.16
C GLU A 258 3.75 -14.37 8.03
N LEU A 259 2.60 -13.67 7.89
CA LEU A 259 1.47 -14.08 7.07
C LEU A 259 0.93 -12.95 6.18
N ASN A 260 1.83 -12.10 5.68
CA ASN A 260 1.50 -10.97 4.80
C ASN A 260 2.38 -10.97 3.55
N GLY A 261 2.12 -10.02 2.68
CA GLY A 261 2.98 -9.72 1.53
C GLY A 261 2.35 -8.75 0.55
N ASP A 262 3.14 -8.43 -0.48
CA ASP A 262 2.77 -7.49 -1.53
C ASP A 262 2.77 -8.16 -2.90
N LEU A 263 1.68 -7.94 -3.65
CA LEU A 263 1.55 -8.35 -5.03
C LEU A 263 2.13 -7.28 -5.93
N ILE A 264 3.25 -7.61 -6.53
CA ILE A 264 4.03 -6.71 -7.38
C ILE A 264 4.06 -7.27 -8.79
N MET A 265 3.86 -6.40 -9.78
CA MET A 265 3.93 -6.77 -11.19
C MET A 265 4.98 -5.94 -11.91
N TRP A 266 5.60 -6.53 -12.91
CA TRP A 266 6.50 -5.81 -13.80
C TRP A 266 5.73 -4.87 -14.72
N ASN A 267 5.98 -3.58 -14.60
CA ASN A 267 5.39 -2.56 -15.46
C ASN A 267 6.30 -2.33 -16.69
N PRO A 268 5.90 -2.83 -17.88
CA PRO A 268 6.75 -2.74 -19.06
C PRO A 268 6.87 -1.32 -19.61
N VAL A 269 5.97 -0.40 -19.25
CA VAL A 269 5.99 0.99 -19.69
C VAL A 269 7.08 1.78 -18.95
N LEU A 270 7.18 1.58 -17.63
CA LEU A 270 8.16 2.27 -16.79
C LEU A 270 9.46 1.48 -16.60
N ASP A 271 9.53 0.24 -17.10
CA ASP A 271 10.65 -0.71 -16.89
C ASP A 271 10.96 -0.87 -15.39
N SER A 272 9.92 -1.00 -14.56
CA SER A 272 10.02 -1.08 -13.11
C SER A 272 8.96 -2.00 -12.49
N ALA A 273 9.21 -2.46 -11.26
CA ALA A 273 8.22 -3.12 -10.43
C ALA A 273 7.12 -2.12 -10.01
N LEU A 274 5.89 -2.60 -9.94
CA LEU A 274 4.74 -1.82 -9.49
C LEU A 274 3.92 -2.66 -8.50
N GLU A 275 3.86 -2.22 -7.25
CA GLU A 275 2.97 -2.80 -6.25
C GLU A 275 1.52 -2.44 -6.57
N LEU A 276 0.67 -3.46 -6.75
CA LEU A 276 -0.75 -3.31 -7.03
C LEU A 276 -1.64 -3.62 -5.83
N SER A 277 -1.15 -4.44 -4.89
CA SER A 277 -1.90 -4.81 -3.69
C SER A 277 -0.98 -5.20 -2.57
N SER A 278 -1.31 -4.74 -1.37
CA SER A 278 -0.75 -5.19 -0.11
C SER A 278 -1.82 -5.92 0.69
N MET A 279 -1.50 -7.10 1.26
CA MET A 279 -2.47 -7.91 1.99
C MET A 279 -1.82 -8.82 3.02
N GLY A 280 -2.62 -9.28 3.99
CA GLY A 280 -2.15 -10.24 4.96
C GLY A 280 -3.27 -10.86 5.80
N ILE A 281 -2.98 -11.99 6.39
CA ILE A 281 -3.73 -12.50 7.53
C ILE A 281 -3.44 -11.56 8.68
N ARG A 282 -4.51 -11.07 9.31
CA ARG A 282 -4.37 -10.03 10.32
C ARG A 282 -3.81 -10.59 11.63
N VAL A 283 -3.16 -9.72 12.39
CA VAL A 283 -2.64 -10.09 13.72
C VAL A 283 -3.73 -10.70 14.60
N ASP A 284 -3.36 -11.71 15.36
CA ASP A 284 -4.10 -12.14 16.57
C ASP A 284 -3.48 -11.49 17.81
N SER A 285 -3.94 -11.88 19.01
CA SER A 285 -3.42 -11.30 20.26
C SER A 285 -1.92 -11.54 20.43
N GLU A 286 -1.42 -12.71 20.06
CA GLU A 286 -0.02 -13.10 20.24
C GLU A 286 0.90 -12.35 19.27
N SER A 287 0.55 -12.32 17.99
CA SER A 287 1.34 -11.60 16.97
C SER A 287 1.29 -10.09 17.17
N LEU A 288 0.15 -9.53 17.60
CA LEU A 288 0.07 -8.11 17.97
C LEU A 288 1.04 -7.76 19.10
N GLU A 289 1.02 -8.54 20.21
CA GLU A 289 1.93 -8.28 21.34
C GLU A 289 3.39 -8.36 20.93
N ARG A 290 3.76 -9.37 20.15
CA ARG A 290 5.11 -9.56 19.64
C ARG A 290 5.56 -8.36 18.80
N GLN A 291 4.73 -7.93 17.83
CA GLN A 291 5.06 -6.87 16.90
C GLN A 291 5.10 -5.49 17.57
N LEU A 292 4.17 -5.17 18.48
CA LEU A 292 4.22 -3.93 19.25
C LEU A 292 5.48 -3.84 20.11
N LYS A 293 5.87 -4.93 20.77
CA LYS A 293 7.08 -4.99 21.57
C LYS A 293 8.34 -4.81 20.71
N GLU A 294 8.39 -5.42 19.54
CA GLU A 294 9.53 -5.31 18.63
C GLU A 294 9.79 -3.86 18.16
N LEU A 295 8.72 -3.07 18.03
CA LEU A 295 8.79 -1.66 17.66
C LEU A 295 8.81 -0.68 18.85
N ASN A 296 8.74 -1.18 20.11
CA ASN A 296 8.61 -0.38 21.33
C ASN A 296 7.36 0.54 21.30
N LEU A 297 6.22 -0.01 20.89
CA LEU A 297 4.92 0.68 20.74
C LEU A 297 3.84 0.06 21.65
N GLU A 298 4.23 -0.50 22.80
CA GLU A 298 3.31 -1.19 23.73
C GLU A 298 2.24 -0.25 24.30
N GLU A 299 2.45 1.05 24.31
CA GLU A 299 1.45 2.04 24.71
C GLU A 299 0.18 1.98 23.85
N ARG A 300 0.26 1.48 22.60
CA ARG A 300 -0.92 1.31 21.73
C ARG A 300 -1.91 0.27 22.27
N LYS A 301 -1.51 -0.61 23.19
CA LYS A 301 -2.41 -1.56 23.85
C LYS A 301 -3.55 -0.86 24.60
N GLU A 302 -3.38 0.40 24.99
CA GLU A 302 -4.40 1.19 25.67
C GLU A 302 -5.48 1.75 24.73
N LEU A 303 -5.27 1.70 23.39
CA LEU A 303 -6.26 2.14 22.43
C LEU A 303 -7.42 1.13 22.33
N GLU A 304 -8.62 1.63 22.06
CA GLU A 304 -9.85 0.81 22.06
C GLU A 304 -9.76 -0.41 21.14
N TYR A 305 -9.35 -0.21 19.90
CA TYR A 305 -9.19 -1.29 18.92
C TYR A 305 -8.23 -2.38 19.42
N HIS A 306 -7.07 -1.98 19.95
CA HIS A 306 -6.03 -2.90 20.40
C HIS A 306 -6.50 -3.71 21.61
N ARG A 307 -7.21 -3.09 22.57
CA ARG A 307 -7.80 -3.80 23.70
C ARG A 307 -8.81 -4.86 23.26
N MET A 308 -9.69 -4.53 22.30
CA MET A 308 -10.65 -5.48 21.75
C MET A 308 -9.94 -6.67 21.10
N LEU A 309 -8.84 -6.43 20.39
CA LEU A 309 -8.07 -7.48 19.73
C LEU A 309 -7.37 -8.38 20.76
N LEU A 310 -6.71 -7.80 21.75
CA LEU A 310 -6.04 -8.54 22.84
C LEU A 310 -7.01 -9.39 23.66
N ASN A 311 -8.25 -8.94 23.84
CA ASN A 311 -9.32 -9.68 24.49
C ASN A 311 -9.99 -10.74 23.60
N ASN A 312 -9.50 -10.94 22.36
CA ASN A 312 -10.10 -11.84 21.37
C ASN A 312 -11.57 -11.52 21.05
N GLU A 313 -11.93 -10.24 21.07
CA GLU A 313 -13.28 -9.78 20.78
C GLU A 313 -13.51 -9.55 19.27
N LEU A 314 -12.46 -9.50 18.46
CA LEU A 314 -12.52 -9.31 17.01
C LEU A 314 -12.37 -10.65 16.27
N PRO A 315 -13.05 -10.83 15.13
CA PRO A 315 -12.88 -12.06 14.33
C PRO A 315 -11.45 -12.18 13.80
N LEU A 316 -10.99 -13.39 13.53
CA LEU A 316 -9.79 -13.64 12.75
C LEU A 316 -10.11 -13.29 11.29
N THR A 317 -9.19 -12.61 10.62
CA THR A 317 -9.44 -12.11 9.26
C THR A 317 -8.20 -12.14 8.39
N ILE A 318 -8.43 -12.15 7.08
CA ILE A 318 -7.48 -11.80 6.03
C ILE A 318 -8.01 -10.58 5.29
N GLY A 319 -7.15 -9.67 4.91
CA GLY A 319 -7.59 -8.49 4.17
C GLY A 319 -6.44 -7.76 3.48
N GLY A 320 -6.80 -6.76 2.71
CA GLY A 320 -5.81 -5.97 1.95
C GLY A 320 -6.43 -4.76 1.29
N GLY A 321 -5.57 -3.98 0.66
CA GLY A 321 -5.92 -2.88 -0.22
C GLY A 321 -5.43 -3.16 -1.64
N ILE A 322 -6.27 -2.89 -2.63
CA ILE A 322 -5.94 -3.04 -4.05
C ILE A 322 -6.09 -1.66 -4.71
N GLY A 323 -5.00 -1.09 -5.20
CA GLY A 323 -4.96 0.26 -5.76
C GLY A 323 -5.77 0.37 -7.05
N GLN A 324 -6.92 1.07 -7.01
CA GLN A 324 -7.81 1.19 -8.17
C GLN A 324 -7.13 1.93 -9.33
N SER A 325 -6.57 3.10 -9.07
CA SER A 325 -5.86 3.89 -10.09
C SER A 325 -4.59 3.19 -10.57
N ARG A 326 -3.84 2.52 -9.68
CA ARG A 326 -2.67 1.73 -10.08
C ARG A 326 -3.02 0.58 -11.02
N ILE A 327 -4.14 -0.11 -10.80
CA ILE A 327 -4.64 -1.15 -11.72
C ILE A 327 -5.01 -0.54 -13.07
N CYS A 328 -5.73 0.58 -13.10
CA CYS A 328 -6.07 1.26 -14.34
C CYS A 328 -4.81 1.69 -15.10
N MET A 329 -3.84 2.30 -14.41
CA MET A 329 -2.54 2.68 -14.98
C MET A 329 -1.83 1.47 -15.60
N PHE A 330 -1.72 0.37 -14.85
CA PHE A 330 -1.03 -0.84 -15.26
C PHE A 330 -1.69 -1.52 -16.47
N LEU A 331 -2.99 -1.79 -16.38
CA LEU A 331 -3.71 -2.51 -17.43
C LEU A 331 -3.90 -1.66 -18.70
N LEU A 332 -4.03 -0.35 -18.58
CA LEU A 332 -4.08 0.56 -19.74
C LEU A 332 -2.69 0.96 -20.26
N GLN A 333 -1.61 0.42 -19.64
CA GLN A 333 -0.22 0.69 -20.01
C GLN A 333 0.08 2.19 -20.04
N ARG A 334 -0.22 2.90 -18.94
CA ARG A 334 0.02 4.34 -18.79
C ARG A 334 1.37 4.61 -18.15
N ALA A 335 1.98 5.73 -18.56
CA ALA A 335 3.27 6.16 -18.05
C ALA A 335 3.16 6.93 -16.73
N HIS A 336 2.02 7.54 -16.45
CA HIS A 336 1.82 8.35 -15.26
C HIS A 336 0.43 8.07 -14.64
N ILE A 337 0.36 7.93 -13.31
CA ILE A 337 -0.90 7.67 -12.60
C ILE A 337 -1.92 8.79 -12.82
N GLY A 338 -1.48 10.03 -13.05
CA GLY A 338 -2.33 11.16 -13.40
C GLY A 338 -3.09 11.02 -14.71
N GLU A 339 -2.71 10.08 -15.59
CA GLU A 339 -3.50 9.78 -16.80
C GLU A 339 -4.80 9.01 -16.48
N VAL A 340 -4.90 8.44 -15.27
CA VAL A 340 -6.03 7.63 -14.83
C VAL A 340 -6.60 8.05 -13.48
N GLN A 341 -6.09 9.14 -12.92
CA GLN A 341 -6.51 9.66 -11.62
C GLN A 341 -6.45 11.19 -11.62
N ALA A 342 -7.59 11.84 -11.44
CA ALA A 342 -7.63 13.28 -11.18
C ALA A 342 -7.07 13.56 -9.77
N SER A 343 -5.99 14.33 -9.69
CA SER A 343 -5.29 14.69 -8.48
C SER A 343 -4.62 16.06 -8.61
N LEU A 344 -3.76 16.43 -7.66
CA LEU A 344 -2.94 17.64 -7.72
C LEU A 344 -1.49 17.26 -8.00
N TRP A 345 -0.89 17.95 -8.95
CA TRP A 345 0.49 17.76 -9.38
C TRP A 345 1.25 19.08 -9.28
N SER A 346 2.56 19.04 -9.14
CA SER A 346 3.37 20.25 -9.21
C SER A 346 3.39 20.81 -10.64
N ASP A 347 3.63 22.13 -10.75
CA ASP A 347 3.72 22.80 -12.06
C ASP A 347 4.81 22.17 -12.94
N GLU A 348 5.90 21.66 -12.33
CA GLU A 348 6.98 20.98 -13.03
C GLU A 348 6.54 19.65 -13.63
N ILE A 349 5.77 18.84 -12.87
CA ILE A 349 5.21 17.56 -13.36
C ILE A 349 4.24 17.82 -14.49
N ILE A 350 3.34 18.79 -14.34
CA ILE A 350 2.36 19.17 -15.38
C ILE A 350 3.09 19.57 -16.67
N ALA A 351 4.04 20.49 -16.57
CA ALA A 351 4.79 20.98 -17.72
C ALA A 351 5.60 19.87 -18.44
N GLU A 352 6.21 18.95 -17.68
CA GLU A 352 6.98 17.85 -18.27
C GLU A 352 6.05 16.81 -18.93
N CYS A 353 4.88 16.51 -18.33
CA CYS A 353 3.86 15.65 -18.92
C CYS A 353 3.31 16.25 -20.24
N GLU A 354 2.91 17.52 -20.25
CA GLU A 354 2.40 18.21 -21.43
C GLU A 354 3.41 18.21 -22.58
N LYS A 355 4.67 18.54 -22.27
CA LYS A 355 5.77 18.55 -23.26
C LYS A 355 5.98 17.20 -23.93
N ASN A 356 5.69 16.10 -23.24
CA ASN A 356 5.89 14.73 -23.71
C ASN A 356 4.59 14.04 -24.15
N GLY A 357 3.47 14.76 -24.27
CA GLY A 357 2.20 14.22 -24.72
C GLY A 357 1.55 13.23 -23.76
N ILE A 358 1.84 13.36 -22.45
CA ILE A 358 1.17 12.63 -21.37
C ILE A 358 -0.02 13.47 -20.90
N ASN A 359 -1.23 12.96 -21.11
CA ASN A 359 -2.46 13.68 -20.80
C ASN A 359 -2.90 13.39 -19.36
N LEU A 360 -2.66 14.31 -18.42
CA LEU A 360 -3.18 14.23 -17.06
C LEU A 360 -4.68 14.57 -17.03
N LEU A 361 -5.46 13.85 -16.15
CA LEU A 361 -6.89 14.10 -15.94
C LEU A 361 -7.14 15.33 -15.07
#